data_1470119ecbae09168f1b638d16f77d68
#
_entry.id   1470119ecbae09168f1b638d16f77d68
#
_cell.length_a   1.000
_cell.length_b   1.000
_cell.length_c   1.000
_cell.angle_alpha   90.00
_cell.angle_beta   90.00
_cell.angle_gamma   90.00
#
_symmetry.space_group_name_H-M   'P 1'
#
loop_
_entity.id
_entity.type
_entity.pdbx_description
1 polymer ?
#
loop_
_entity_poly.entity_id
_entity_poly.type
_entity_poly.pdbx_seq_one_letter_code
_entity_poly.pdbx_strand_id
1 'polypeptide(L)'
;ADLLWIETERPNVAQIAEMVNRVKEAVPDAKLVYNNSPSFNWTLKFREQVYEEFKSQGKDLSNYPDPSQNPLGLMDERLDDSDLATKADEYIQSFQADASKEAGIFHHLITLPTYHETALGVDTLAEGYFGDDGMLAYVRGVQRTEIRRNMNVVKHQEMAGTTIGDHHKEYFAGENALLAGGNENTMSQFG
;
A
#
# COMPACT_ATOMS: atom_id res chain seq x y z
N ALA A 1 -26.63 1.33 -9.87
CA ALA A 1 -25.39 0.93 -9.16
C ALA A 1 -25.51 1.35 -7.71
N ASP A 2 -25.03 0.52 -6.79
CA ASP A 2 -25.06 0.82 -5.34
C ASP A 2 -23.93 1.77 -4.95
N LEU A 3 -22.82 1.74 -5.67
CA LEU A 3 -21.65 2.58 -5.53
C LEU A 3 -21.18 3.08 -6.89
N LEU A 4 -20.70 4.31 -6.95
CA LEU A 4 -20.10 4.90 -8.14
C LEU A 4 -18.59 5.04 -7.91
N TRP A 5 -17.81 4.40 -8.74
CA TRP A 5 -16.36 4.50 -8.76
C TRP A 5 -15.93 5.76 -9.51
N ILE A 6 -15.09 6.57 -8.87
CA ILE A 6 -14.52 7.77 -9.49
C ILE A 6 -13.00 7.75 -9.45
N GLU A 7 -12.42 8.37 -10.45
CA GLU A 7 -10.99 8.62 -10.58
C GLU A 7 -10.75 10.05 -11.06
N THR A 8 -9.63 10.62 -10.69
CA THR A 8 -9.19 11.96 -11.12
C THR A 8 -7.81 11.87 -11.75
N GLU A 9 -7.40 12.90 -12.44
CA GLU A 9 -6.07 12.99 -13.06
C GLU A 9 -4.94 13.08 -12.00
N ARG A 10 -5.27 13.61 -10.83
CA ARG A 10 -4.34 13.79 -9.70
C ARG A 10 -5.08 13.69 -8.37
N PRO A 11 -4.37 13.36 -7.28
CA PRO A 11 -4.98 13.30 -5.95
C PRO A 11 -5.21 14.73 -5.40
N ASN A 12 -6.31 15.37 -5.82
CA ASN A 12 -6.65 16.73 -5.41
C ASN A 12 -8.07 16.77 -4.84
N VAL A 13 -8.20 17.06 -3.53
CA VAL A 13 -9.48 17.04 -2.81
C VAL A 13 -10.51 18.00 -3.41
N ALA A 14 -10.09 19.19 -3.84
CA ALA A 14 -11.01 20.15 -4.45
C ALA A 14 -11.56 19.67 -5.80
N GLN A 15 -10.72 19.04 -6.63
CA GLN A 15 -11.15 18.43 -7.89
C GLN A 15 -12.11 17.26 -7.65
N ILE A 16 -11.84 16.45 -6.64
CA ILE A 16 -12.72 15.35 -6.23
C ILE A 16 -14.08 15.93 -5.79
N ALA A 17 -14.06 16.96 -4.94
CA ALA A 17 -15.28 17.61 -4.45
C ALA A 17 -16.13 18.18 -5.60
N GLU A 18 -15.51 18.82 -6.58
CA GLU A 18 -16.21 19.32 -7.78
C GLU A 18 -16.89 18.17 -8.53
N MET A 19 -16.18 17.06 -8.77
CA MET A 19 -16.75 15.90 -9.45
C MET A 19 -17.91 15.27 -8.65
N VAL A 20 -17.73 15.10 -7.34
CA VAL A 20 -18.77 14.56 -6.45
C VAL A 20 -20.02 15.44 -6.45
N ASN A 21 -19.86 16.77 -6.38
CA ASN A 21 -20.98 17.70 -6.40
C ASN A 21 -21.79 17.58 -7.69
N ARG A 22 -21.13 17.49 -8.84
CA ARG A 22 -21.80 17.28 -10.14
C ARG A 22 -22.57 15.96 -10.20
N VAL A 23 -22.02 14.90 -9.61
CA VAL A 23 -22.74 13.61 -9.53
C VAL A 23 -23.97 13.74 -8.62
N LYS A 24 -23.82 14.40 -7.47
CA LYS A 24 -24.92 14.55 -6.49
C LYS A 24 -26.00 15.53 -6.94
N GLU A 25 -25.71 16.44 -7.84
CA GLU A 25 -26.75 17.24 -8.51
C GLU A 25 -27.77 16.37 -9.27
N ALA A 26 -27.28 15.27 -9.90
CA ALA A 26 -28.14 14.36 -10.64
C ALA A 26 -28.68 13.22 -9.75
N VAL A 27 -27.88 12.76 -8.78
CA VAL A 27 -28.20 11.64 -7.87
C VAL A 27 -27.79 12.02 -6.46
N PRO A 28 -28.66 12.71 -5.68
CA PRO A 28 -28.33 13.27 -4.36
C PRO A 28 -27.77 12.27 -3.34
N ASP A 29 -28.28 11.04 -3.35
CA ASP A 29 -27.89 9.98 -2.43
C ASP A 29 -26.74 9.09 -2.96
N ALA A 30 -26.06 9.49 -4.05
CA ALA A 30 -24.96 8.72 -4.61
C ALA A 30 -23.86 8.50 -3.58
N LYS A 31 -23.44 7.25 -3.44
CA LYS A 31 -22.27 6.84 -2.66
C LYS A 31 -21.09 6.64 -3.61
N LEU A 32 -20.02 7.36 -3.36
CA LEU A 32 -18.86 7.39 -4.24
C LEU A 32 -17.67 6.67 -3.60
N VAL A 33 -17.00 5.88 -4.42
CA VAL A 33 -15.75 5.19 -4.09
C VAL A 33 -14.64 5.87 -4.86
N TYR A 34 -13.58 6.27 -4.17
CA TYR A 34 -12.41 6.88 -4.79
C TYR A 34 -11.24 5.89 -4.87
N ASN A 35 -10.64 5.81 -6.05
CA ASN A 35 -9.41 5.05 -6.25
C ASN A 35 -8.19 5.89 -5.89
N ASN A 36 -7.53 5.56 -4.79
CA ASN A 36 -6.20 6.09 -4.45
C ASN A 36 -5.17 5.37 -5.34
N SER A 37 -5.13 5.75 -6.61
CA SER A 37 -4.38 5.01 -7.62
C SER A 37 -2.87 4.96 -7.32
N PRO A 38 -2.24 3.78 -7.36
CA PRO A 38 -0.79 3.65 -7.29
C PRO A 38 -0.08 4.16 -8.55
N SER A 39 -0.83 4.48 -9.61
CA SER A 39 -0.28 5.09 -10.83
C SER A 39 0.12 6.56 -10.65
N PHE A 40 -0.37 7.21 -9.60
CA PHE A 40 0.09 8.55 -9.27
C PHE A 40 1.48 8.50 -8.64
N ASN A 41 2.34 9.41 -9.04
CA ASN A 41 3.49 9.74 -8.21
C ASN A 41 3.01 10.67 -7.08
N TRP A 42 2.55 10.07 -5.97
CA TRP A 42 1.96 10.78 -4.83
C TRP A 42 2.92 11.83 -4.27
N THR A 43 4.16 11.45 -4.01
CA THR A 43 5.18 12.37 -3.51
C THR A 43 5.34 13.58 -4.41
N LEU A 44 5.52 13.37 -5.71
CA LEU A 44 5.70 14.47 -6.65
C LEU A 44 4.47 15.38 -6.69
N LYS A 45 3.26 14.81 -6.76
CA LYS A 45 2.02 15.60 -6.89
C LYS A 45 1.76 16.48 -5.67
N PHE A 46 2.03 15.98 -4.47
CA PHE A 46 1.88 16.79 -3.27
C PHE A 46 3.02 17.76 -3.07
N ARG A 47 4.25 17.42 -3.43
CA ARG A 47 5.37 18.37 -3.43
C ARG A 47 5.16 19.50 -4.44
N GLU A 48 4.63 19.24 -5.64
CA GLU A 48 4.19 20.27 -6.60
C GLU A 48 3.12 21.19 -5.98
N GLN A 49 2.12 20.61 -5.32
CA GLN A 49 1.06 21.37 -4.66
C GLN A 49 1.63 22.31 -3.58
N VAL A 50 2.49 21.80 -2.71
CA VAL A 50 3.13 22.61 -1.65
C VAL A 50 4.07 23.65 -2.22
N TYR A 51 4.78 23.34 -3.31
CA TYR A 51 5.62 24.32 -4.00
C TYR A 51 4.79 25.52 -4.48
N GLU A 52 3.66 25.29 -5.14
CA GLU A 52 2.78 26.37 -5.60
C GLU A 52 2.13 27.13 -4.42
N GLU A 53 1.80 26.43 -3.33
CA GLU A 53 1.34 27.07 -2.10
C GLU A 53 2.40 27.99 -1.50
N PHE A 54 3.63 27.54 -1.36
CA PHE A 54 4.75 28.33 -0.85
C PHE A 54 5.03 29.55 -1.75
N LYS A 55 4.98 29.35 -3.06
CA LYS A 55 5.10 30.43 -4.05
C LYS A 55 4.02 31.50 -3.89
N SER A 56 2.78 31.08 -3.71
CA SER A 56 1.65 32.00 -3.48
C SER A 56 1.77 32.80 -2.17
N GLN A 57 2.42 32.22 -1.17
CA GLN A 57 2.70 32.82 0.13
C GLN A 57 3.94 33.74 0.11
N GLY A 58 4.66 33.79 -1.01
CA GLY A 58 5.90 34.58 -1.14
C GLY A 58 7.08 34.02 -0.36
N LYS A 59 7.08 32.72 -0.06
CA LYS A 59 8.23 32.06 0.59
C LYS A 59 9.43 32.01 -0.34
N ASP A 60 10.62 31.97 0.25
CA ASP A 60 11.86 31.74 -0.51
C ASP A 60 11.89 30.31 -1.03
N LEU A 61 11.95 30.16 -2.34
CA LEU A 61 11.99 28.88 -3.04
C LEU A 61 13.37 28.56 -3.64
N SER A 62 14.39 29.34 -3.32
CA SER A 62 15.74 29.19 -3.91
C SER A 62 16.37 27.81 -3.68
N ASN A 63 15.94 27.11 -2.64
CA ASN A 63 16.41 25.77 -2.28
C ASN A 63 15.60 24.64 -2.96
N TYR A 64 14.57 24.96 -3.72
CA TYR A 64 13.70 23.98 -4.36
C TYR A 64 13.77 24.09 -5.88
N PRO A 65 13.93 22.97 -6.59
CA PRO A 65 13.83 22.97 -8.05
C PRO A 65 12.46 23.46 -8.51
N ASP A 66 12.44 24.35 -9.50
CA ASP A 66 11.19 24.77 -10.14
C ASP A 66 10.62 23.63 -10.98
N PRO A 67 9.43 23.09 -10.65
CA PRO A 67 8.84 21.97 -11.37
C PRO A 67 8.52 22.30 -12.83
N SER A 68 8.39 23.58 -13.19
CA SER A 68 8.19 23.99 -14.59
C SER A 68 9.45 23.83 -15.44
N GLN A 69 10.62 23.87 -14.83
CA GLN A 69 11.94 23.73 -15.48
C GLN A 69 12.51 22.31 -15.31
N ASN A 70 12.25 21.69 -14.18
CA ASN A 70 12.68 20.33 -13.84
C ASN A 70 11.51 19.56 -13.22
N PRO A 71 10.67 18.89 -14.02
CA PRO A 71 9.46 18.21 -13.54
C PRO A 71 9.69 17.15 -12.47
N LEU A 72 10.89 16.52 -12.44
CA LEU A 72 11.24 15.51 -11.43
C LEU A 72 12.18 16.03 -10.34
N GLY A 73 12.55 17.31 -10.39
CA GLY A 73 13.50 17.88 -9.45
C GLY A 73 13.04 17.80 -7.99
N LEU A 74 11.73 17.86 -7.76
CA LEU A 74 11.16 17.72 -6.42
C LEU A 74 11.21 16.29 -5.85
N MET A 75 11.65 15.30 -6.65
CA MET A 75 11.89 13.92 -6.20
C MET A 75 13.31 13.69 -5.67
N ASP A 76 14.15 14.70 -5.62
CA ASP A 76 15.50 14.59 -5.10
C ASP A 76 15.47 14.20 -3.61
N GLU A 77 16.15 13.11 -3.25
CA GLU A 77 16.23 12.59 -1.87
C GLU A 77 16.78 13.63 -0.87
N ARG A 78 17.61 14.57 -1.34
CA ARG A 78 18.12 15.66 -0.50
C ARG A 78 17.03 16.59 0.02
N LEU A 79 15.84 16.53 -0.56
CA LEU A 79 14.68 17.31 -0.12
C LEU A 79 13.81 16.60 0.91
N ASP A 80 14.05 15.33 1.21
CA ASP A 80 13.14 14.50 2.04
C ASP A 80 12.96 15.06 3.47
N ASP A 81 13.97 15.73 4.00
CA ASP A 81 13.91 16.39 5.32
C ASP A 81 13.54 17.89 5.24
N SER A 82 13.11 18.38 4.06
CA SER A 82 12.74 19.78 3.88
C SER A 82 11.33 20.10 4.39
N ASP A 83 11.08 21.37 4.69
CA ASP A 83 9.73 21.86 5.05
C ASP A 83 8.70 21.55 3.96
N LEU A 84 9.12 21.58 2.69
CA LEU A 84 8.28 21.27 1.55
C LEU A 84 7.87 19.79 1.56
N ALA A 85 8.83 18.88 1.77
CA ALA A 85 8.56 17.45 1.82
C ALA A 85 7.72 17.08 3.04
N THR A 86 8.06 17.60 4.22
CA THR A 86 7.29 17.40 5.45
C THR A 86 5.83 17.83 5.26
N LYS A 87 5.60 18.98 4.66
CA LYS A 87 4.24 19.47 4.39
C LYS A 87 3.48 18.63 3.38
N ALA A 88 4.18 18.14 2.35
CA ALA A 88 3.60 17.22 1.36
C ALA A 88 3.19 15.89 2.00
N ASP A 89 4.02 15.34 2.88
CA ASP A 89 3.73 14.10 3.61
C ASP A 89 2.54 14.25 4.56
N GLU A 90 2.40 15.41 5.24
CA GLU A 90 1.19 15.72 6.02
C GLU A 90 -0.08 15.68 5.16
N TYR A 91 -0.04 16.24 3.95
CA TYR A 91 -1.17 16.20 3.03
C TYR A 91 -1.47 14.79 2.50
N ILE A 92 -0.43 13.98 2.22
CA ILE A 92 -0.62 12.58 1.84
C ILE A 92 -1.28 11.81 3.00
N GLN A 93 -0.81 12.02 4.22
CA GLN A 93 -1.32 11.35 5.42
C GLN A 93 -2.79 11.70 5.68
N SER A 94 -3.19 12.94 5.51
CA SER A 94 -4.57 13.40 5.76
C SER A 94 -5.52 13.17 4.58
N PHE A 95 -5.01 12.89 3.38
CA PHE A 95 -5.76 12.90 2.12
C PHE A 95 -7.08 12.15 2.16
N GLN A 96 -7.10 10.91 2.67
CA GLN A 96 -8.33 10.11 2.73
C GLN A 96 -9.38 10.73 3.66
N ALA A 97 -8.94 11.25 4.81
CA ALA A 97 -9.82 11.92 5.76
C ALA A 97 -10.40 13.21 5.18
N ASP A 98 -9.56 14.00 4.50
CA ASP A 98 -9.96 15.26 3.88
C ASP A 98 -10.91 15.01 2.70
N ALA A 99 -10.62 14.05 1.84
CA ALA A 99 -11.50 13.67 0.73
C ALA A 99 -12.85 13.14 1.23
N SER A 100 -12.87 12.39 2.33
CA SER A 100 -14.12 11.93 2.93
C SER A 100 -14.92 13.08 3.52
N LYS A 101 -14.27 13.99 4.25
CA LYS A 101 -14.91 15.10 4.94
C LYS A 101 -15.36 16.21 3.98
N GLU A 102 -14.50 16.61 3.05
CA GLU A 102 -14.70 17.78 2.20
C GLU A 102 -15.38 17.43 0.87
N ALA A 103 -15.02 16.29 0.29
CA ALA A 103 -15.61 15.83 -0.96
C ALA A 103 -16.72 14.79 -0.78
N GLY A 104 -16.92 14.26 0.42
CA GLY A 104 -18.00 13.30 0.70
C GLY A 104 -17.75 11.93 0.07
N ILE A 105 -16.51 11.51 -0.02
CA ILE A 105 -16.16 10.14 -0.45
C ILE A 105 -16.60 9.16 0.62
N PHE A 106 -17.38 8.17 0.21
CA PHE A 106 -17.94 7.14 1.09
C PHE A 106 -16.95 6.02 1.40
N HIS A 107 -16.15 5.64 0.40
CA HIS A 107 -15.19 4.55 0.52
C HIS A 107 -13.94 4.83 -0.30
N HIS A 108 -12.79 4.47 0.25
CA HIS A 108 -11.48 4.54 -0.43
C HIS A 108 -10.93 3.15 -0.68
N LEU A 109 -10.25 2.98 -1.79
CA LEU A 109 -9.49 1.79 -2.07
C LEU A 109 -8.16 2.14 -2.76
N ILE A 110 -7.23 1.23 -2.72
CA ILE A 110 -6.00 1.26 -3.52
C ILE A 110 -6.09 0.06 -4.48
N THR A 111 -5.91 0.31 -5.77
CA THR A 111 -5.81 -0.79 -6.73
C THR A 111 -4.42 -1.40 -6.69
N LEU A 112 -4.34 -2.74 -6.81
CA LEU A 112 -3.08 -3.48 -6.93
C LEU A 112 -2.06 -3.33 -5.77
N PRO A 113 -2.43 -3.06 -4.51
CA PRO A 113 -1.43 -2.85 -3.45
C PRO A 113 -0.60 -4.10 -3.21
N THR A 114 -1.24 -5.27 -3.16
CA THR A 114 -0.54 -6.55 -2.96
C THR A 114 0.36 -6.92 -4.15
N TYR A 115 0.03 -6.52 -5.36
CA TYR A 115 0.89 -6.69 -6.52
C TYR A 115 2.21 -5.91 -6.36
N HIS A 116 2.12 -4.64 -6.00
CA HIS A 116 3.30 -3.79 -5.78
C HIS A 116 4.14 -4.26 -4.59
N GLU A 117 3.50 -4.59 -3.47
CA GLU A 117 4.20 -5.12 -2.29
C GLU A 117 4.89 -6.45 -2.59
N THR A 118 4.21 -7.36 -3.32
CA THR A 118 4.80 -8.64 -3.71
C THR A 118 5.99 -8.43 -4.65
N ALA A 119 5.86 -7.56 -5.65
CA ALA A 119 6.93 -7.27 -6.58
C ALA A 119 8.17 -6.71 -5.86
N LEU A 120 7.99 -5.70 -5.02
CA LEU A 120 9.07 -5.11 -4.23
C LEU A 120 9.68 -6.13 -3.25
N GLY A 121 8.84 -6.91 -2.55
CA GLY A 121 9.31 -7.92 -1.60
C GLY A 121 10.12 -9.02 -2.28
N VAL A 122 9.70 -9.48 -3.46
CA VAL A 122 10.43 -10.48 -4.24
C VAL A 122 11.74 -9.91 -4.77
N ASP A 123 11.74 -8.69 -5.28
CA ASP A 123 12.95 -8.02 -5.77
C ASP A 123 13.99 -7.85 -4.65
N THR A 124 13.59 -7.30 -3.52
CA THR A 124 14.44 -7.11 -2.34
C THR A 124 15.00 -8.45 -1.83
N LEU A 125 14.14 -9.49 -1.79
CA LEU A 125 14.58 -10.82 -1.38
C LEU A 125 15.57 -11.41 -2.37
N ALA A 126 15.34 -11.27 -3.67
CA ALA A 126 16.21 -11.78 -4.72
C ALA A 126 17.59 -11.12 -4.68
N GLU A 127 17.63 -9.79 -4.52
CA GLU A 127 18.89 -9.04 -4.40
C GLU A 127 19.74 -9.56 -3.23
N GLY A 128 19.16 -9.71 -2.05
CA GLY A 128 19.88 -10.21 -0.88
C GLY A 128 20.20 -11.70 -0.95
N TYR A 129 19.28 -12.53 -1.47
CA TYR A 129 19.42 -13.99 -1.50
C TYR A 129 20.48 -14.45 -2.50
N PHE A 130 20.53 -13.84 -3.68
CA PHE A 130 21.54 -14.13 -4.72
C PHE A 130 22.82 -13.31 -4.55
N GLY A 131 22.82 -12.34 -3.63
CA GLY A 131 24.01 -11.62 -3.19
C GLY A 131 24.78 -12.35 -2.09
N ASP A 132 25.45 -11.59 -1.24
CA ASP A 132 26.33 -12.14 -0.19
C ASP A 132 25.59 -12.65 1.05
N ASP A 133 24.32 -12.29 1.25
CA ASP A 133 23.54 -12.64 2.45
C ASP A 133 22.89 -14.03 2.38
N GLY A 134 22.60 -14.58 1.20
CA GLY A 134 21.98 -15.89 1.01
C GLY A 134 20.69 -16.05 1.84
N MET A 135 20.56 -17.19 2.53
CA MET A 135 19.39 -17.43 3.41
C MET A 135 19.19 -16.39 4.51
N LEU A 136 20.23 -15.67 4.89
CA LEU A 136 20.12 -14.65 5.92
C LEU A 136 19.26 -13.45 5.46
N ALA A 137 19.24 -13.15 4.17
CA ALA A 137 18.34 -12.15 3.59
C ALA A 137 16.86 -12.49 3.88
N TYR A 138 16.46 -13.74 3.62
CA TYR A 138 15.11 -14.20 3.94
C TYR A 138 14.84 -14.17 5.45
N VAL A 139 15.75 -14.70 6.26
CA VAL A 139 15.57 -14.77 7.71
C VAL A 139 15.43 -13.37 8.33
N ARG A 140 16.26 -12.41 7.91
CA ARG A 140 16.21 -11.04 8.41
C ARG A 140 15.02 -10.25 7.89
N GLY A 141 14.81 -10.31 6.58
CA GLY A 141 13.81 -9.49 5.89
C GLY A 141 12.37 -9.97 6.11
N VAL A 142 12.17 -11.29 6.21
CA VAL A 142 10.84 -11.91 6.26
C VAL A 142 10.62 -12.62 7.58
N GLN A 143 11.25 -13.77 7.78
CA GLN A 143 10.88 -14.71 8.85
C GLN A 143 10.91 -14.13 10.26
N ARG A 144 11.98 -13.39 10.63
CA ARG A 144 12.06 -12.76 11.95
C ARG A 144 10.93 -11.77 12.21
N THR A 145 10.52 -11.05 11.17
CA THR A 145 9.43 -10.09 11.26
C THR A 145 8.08 -10.78 11.42
N GLU A 146 7.84 -11.81 10.65
CA GLU A 146 6.63 -12.64 10.75
C GLU A 146 6.46 -13.25 12.14
N ILE A 147 7.53 -13.87 12.68
CA ILE A 147 7.53 -14.46 14.02
C ILE A 147 7.27 -13.39 15.09
N ARG A 148 7.99 -12.25 15.05
CA ARG A 148 7.83 -11.18 16.05
C ARG A 148 6.45 -10.52 16.02
N ARG A 149 5.82 -10.47 14.85
CA ARG A 149 4.44 -9.95 14.68
C ARG A 149 3.37 -11.01 14.90
N ASN A 150 3.77 -12.25 15.23
CA ASN A 150 2.86 -13.39 15.39
C ASN A 150 1.91 -13.54 14.18
N MET A 151 2.48 -13.47 12.97
CA MET A 151 1.70 -13.59 11.74
C MET A 151 1.31 -15.04 11.48
N ASN A 152 0.05 -15.26 11.14
CA ASN A 152 -0.47 -16.61 10.86
C ASN A 152 0.25 -17.33 9.71
N VAL A 153 0.85 -16.57 8.78
CA VAL A 153 1.59 -17.11 7.64
C VAL A 153 2.80 -17.94 8.06
N VAL A 154 3.33 -17.76 9.28
CA VAL A 154 4.40 -18.62 9.85
C VAL A 154 3.95 -20.07 9.88
N LYS A 155 2.66 -20.33 10.10
CA LYS A 155 2.02 -21.64 10.05
C LYS A 155 1.36 -21.87 8.67
N HIS A 156 2.10 -21.69 7.61
CA HIS A 156 1.56 -21.69 6.23
C HIS A 156 0.89 -23.01 5.84
N GLN A 157 1.33 -24.17 6.36
CA GLN A 157 0.67 -25.45 6.10
C GLN A 157 -0.74 -25.48 6.71
N GLU A 158 -0.86 -25.06 7.97
CA GLU A 158 -2.15 -24.97 8.64
C GLU A 158 -3.06 -23.95 7.93
N MET A 159 -2.52 -22.78 7.61
CA MET A 159 -3.22 -21.72 6.88
C MET A 159 -3.67 -22.16 5.48
N ALA A 160 -2.89 -23.02 4.81
CA ALA A 160 -3.23 -23.59 3.51
C ALA A 160 -4.23 -24.77 3.60
N GLY A 161 -4.68 -25.12 4.80
CA GLY A 161 -5.70 -26.15 4.99
C GLY A 161 -5.15 -27.57 5.12
N THR A 162 -3.88 -27.76 5.50
CA THR A 162 -3.28 -29.08 5.71
C THR A 162 -4.12 -29.95 6.67
N THR A 163 -4.60 -29.36 7.77
CA THR A 163 -5.46 -30.05 8.74
C THR A 163 -6.73 -30.63 8.10
N ILE A 164 -7.36 -29.85 7.20
CA ILE A 164 -8.57 -30.31 6.49
C ILE A 164 -8.22 -31.45 5.54
N GLY A 165 -7.12 -31.31 4.80
CA GLY A 165 -6.62 -32.34 3.90
C GLY A 165 -6.27 -33.64 4.63
N ASP A 166 -5.64 -33.54 5.80
CA ASP A 166 -5.26 -34.65 6.62
C ASP A 166 -6.49 -35.37 7.22
N HIS A 167 -7.48 -34.65 7.73
CA HIS A 167 -8.75 -35.23 8.14
C HIS A 167 -9.45 -36.00 7.02
N HIS A 168 -9.43 -35.51 5.79
CA HIS A 168 -9.97 -36.25 4.66
C HIS A 168 -9.19 -37.54 4.39
N LYS A 169 -7.86 -37.51 4.47
CA LYS A 169 -7.03 -38.71 4.30
C LYS A 169 -7.31 -39.75 5.40
N GLU A 170 -7.38 -39.34 6.65
CA GLU A 170 -7.73 -40.20 7.79
C GLU A 170 -9.11 -40.83 7.61
N TYR A 171 -10.09 -40.02 7.15
CA TYR A 171 -11.44 -40.53 6.94
C TYR A 171 -11.49 -41.67 5.91
N PHE A 172 -10.71 -41.59 4.84
CA PHE A 172 -10.71 -42.61 3.78
C PHE A 172 -9.70 -43.76 3.98
N ALA A 173 -8.55 -43.46 4.56
CA ALA A 173 -7.46 -44.45 4.71
C ALA A 173 -7.23 -44.93 6.16
N GLY A 174 -7.96 -44.37 7.13
CA GLY A 174 -7.85 -44.74 8.54
C GLY A 174 -6.44 -44.47 9.09
N GLU A 175 -6.01 -45.31 10.05
CA GLU A 175 -4.72 -45.16 10.75
C GLU A 175 -3.48 -45.27 9.83
N ASN A 176 -3.66 -45.73 8.59
CA ASN A 176 -2.58 -45.84 7.61
C ASN A 176 -2.42 -44.57 6.76
N ALA A 177 -3.17 -43.49 7.05
CA ALA A 177 -3.07 -42.25 6.32
C ALA A 177 -1.69 -41.58 6.49
N LEU A 178 -1.07 -41.21 5.38
CA LEU A 178 0.14 -40.36 5.39
C LEU A 178 -0.27 -38.92 5.56
N LEU A 179 -0.11 -38.37 6.76
CA LEU A 179 -0.49 -37.00 7.12
C LEU A 179 0.64 -36.03 6.80
N ALA A 180 0.29 -34.92 6.18
CA ALA A 180 1.23 -33.84 5.89
C ALA A 180 1.55 -32.99 7.13
N GLY A 181 0.59 -32.84 8.05
CA GLY A 181 0.73 -32.13 9.33
C GLY A 181 1.04 -33.01 10.52
N GLY A 182 1.49 -34.25 10.32
CA GLY A 182 1.78 -35.22 11.42
C GLY A 182 2.99 -34.80 12.26
N ASN A 183 3.06 -35.39 13.47
CA ASN A 183 4.11 -35.11 14.48
C ASN A 183 5.54 -35.29 13.96
N GLU A 184 5.76 -36.16 12.98
CA GLU A 184 7.07 -36.44 12.41
C GLU A 184 7.44 -35.53 11.22
N ASN A 185 6.53 -34.66 10.81
CA ASN A 185 6.75 -33.76 9.69
C ASN A 185 6.91 -32.30 10.14
N THR A 186 5.83 -31.53 10.11
CA THR A 186 5.92 -30.05 10.23
C THR A 186 5.33 -29.50 11.53
N MET A 187 4.65 -30.31 12.35
CA MET A 187 3.95 -29.81 13.54
C MET A 187 4.85 -29.15 14.58
N SER A 188 6.12 -29.53 14.66
CA SER A 188 7.08 -28.99 15.64
C SER A 188 8.10 -28.02 15.05
N GLN A 189 8.02 -27.70 13.76
CA GLN A 189 9.02 -26.82 13.09
C GLN A 189 9.02 -25.39 13.60
N PHE A 190 7.89 -24.92 14.12
CA PHE A 190 7.71 -23.54 14.61
C PHE A 190 7.25 -23.51 16.07
N GLY A 191 7.59 -24.55 16.84
CA GLY A 191 7.17 -24.82 18.23
C GLY A 191 7.59 -23.79 19.26
#